data_4959bc0cd70e0385a9a195ffb6671416
#
_entry.id   4959bc0cd70e0385a9a195ffb6671416
#
_cell.length_a   1.000
_cell.length_b   1.000
_cell.length_c   1.000
_cell.angle_alpha   90.00
_cell.angle_beta   90.00
_cell.angle_gamma   90.00
#
_symmetry.space_group_name_H-M   'P 1'
#
loop_
_entity.id
_entity.type
_entity.pdbx_description
1 polymer ?
#
loop_
_entity_poly.entity_id
_entity_poly.type
_entity_poly.pdbx_seq_one_letter_code
_entity_poly.pdbx_strand_id
1 'polypeptide(L)'
;GKEGSITQMPILVMPQDDITHPIPDLTGYITEGQIVLSREISRKGIYPPVDVLPSLSRLMSGGIGGEKTRDDHSGVSDQLYSAYAEGRELRDLVAVVGEEALTERDQKFLEFAQAFEDQFITQSKDEDRTIFETLDLGWRLLKILPKTELKRVKEEFIEQYLPKE
;
A
#
# COMPACT_ATOMS: atom_id res chain seq x y z
N GLY A 1 2.64 15.83 -35.60
CA GLY A 1 2.47 16.35 -34.23
C GLY A 1 3.82 16.49 -33.57
N LYS A 2 3.90 17.31 -32.53
CA LYS A 2 5.10 17.35 -31.66
C LYS A 2 5.03 16.17 -30.69
N GLU A 3 6.18 15.55 -30.43
CA GLU A 3 6.29 14.55 -29.37
C GLU A 3 5.99 15.18 -27.99
N GLY A 4 5.24 14.47 -27.15
CA GLY A 4 4.89 14.92 -25.82
C GLY A 4 3.79 14.06 -25.22
N SER A 5 3.57 14.23 -23.91
CA SER A 5 2.50 13.56 -23.17
C SER A 5 1.71 14.56 -22.33
N ILE A 6 0.44 14.27 -22.10
CA ILE A 6 -0.43 15.02 -21.19
C ILE A 6 -0.95 14.03 -20.15
N THR A 7 -0.62 14.29 -18.88
CA THR A 7 -1.19 13.56 -17.76
C THR A 7 -2.34 14.37 -17.17
N GLN A 8 -3.52 13.78 -17.04
CA GLN A 8 -4.69 14.38 -16.43
C GLN A 8 -4.96 13.72 -15.08
N MET A 9 -5.11 14.53 -14.06
CA MET A 9 -5.45 14.08 -12.71
C MET A 9 -6.75 14.77 -12.25
N PRO A 10 -7.92 14.23 -12.63
CA PRO A 10 -9.20 14.80 -12.20
C PRO A 10 -9.39 14.55 -10.70
N ILE A 11 -9.90 15.56 -9.99
CA ILE A 11 -10.22 15.48 -8.56
C ILE A 11 -11.72 15.37 -8.42
N LEU A 12 -12.18 14.38 -7.67
CA LEU A 12 -13.58 14.08 -7.45
C LEU A 12 -13.89 14.02 -5.96
N VAL A 13 -14.99 14.65 -5.56
CA VAL A 13 -15.52 14.54 -4.20
C VAL A 13 -16.59 13.46 -4.16
N MET A 14 -16.42 12.48 -3.27
CA MET A 14 -17.38 11.40 -3.08
C MET A 14 -18.44 11.82 -2.02
N PRO A 15 -19.73 11.89 -2.38
CA PRO A 15 -20.78 12.14 -1.40
C PRO A 15 -20.76 11.06 -0.30
N GLN A 16 -20.68 11.47 0.96
CA GLN A 16 -20.66 10.57 2.13
C GLN A 16 -19.53 9.54 2.13
N ASP A 17 -18.41 9.80 1.41
CA ASP A 17 -17.30 8.88 1.20
C ASP A 17 -17.69 7.59 0.46
N ASP A 18 -18.82 7.59 -0.25
CA ASP A 18 -19.33 6.45 -0.99
C ASP A 18 -18.69 6.33 -2.37
N ILE A 19 -17.72 5.42 -2.49
CA ILE A 19 -17.03 5.12 -3.76
C ILE A 19 -17.98 4.43 -4.76
N THR A 20 -19.08 3.83 -4.31
CA THR A 20 -20.07 3.16 -5.15
C THR A 20 -21.12 4.12 -5.73
N HIS A 21 -21.09 5.39 -5.29
CA HIS A 21 -21.94 6.42 -5.89
C HIS A 21 -21.70 6.51 -7.41
N PRO A 22 -22.73 6.68 -8.26
CA PRO A 22 -22.60 6.63 -9.72
C PRO A 22 -21.48 7.51 -10.31
N ILE A 23 -21.20 8.67 -9.73
CA ILE A 23 -20.17 9.57 -10.25
C ILE A 23 -18.74 9.00 -10.04
N PRO A 24 -18.28 8.64 -8.83
CA PRO A 24 -16.97 7.99 -8.67
C PRO A 24 -16.90 6.63 -9.36
N ASP A 25 -17.96 5.83 -9.34
CA ASP A 25 -17.98 4.52 -10.00
C ASP A 25 -17.76 4.67 -11.51
N LEU A 26 -18.54 5.50 -12.20
CA LEU A 26 -18.38 5.75 -13.63
C LEU A 26 -17.04 6.42 -13.99
N THR A 27 -16.52 7.29 -13.12
CA THR A 27 -15.20 7.89 -13.30
C THR A 27 -14.09 6.83 -13.27
N GLY A 28 -14.22 5.82 -12.44
CA GLY A 28 -13.31 4.68 -12.38
C GLY A 28 -13.19 3.91 -13.71
N TYR A 29 -14.22 3.90 -14.56
CA TYR A 29 -14.17 3.26 -15.87
C TYR A 29 -13.40 4.05 -16.93
N ILE A 30 -13.35 5.36 -16.82
CA ILE A 30 -12.70 6.23 -17.83
C ILE A 30 -11.27 6.63 -17.43
N THR A 31 -10.83 6.34 -16.21
CA THR A 31 -9.48 6.63 -15.72
C THR A 31 -8.64 5.36 -15.67
N GLU A 32 -7.32 5.49 -15.80
CA GLU A 32 -6.38 4.37 -15.73
C GLU A 32 -5.99 3.98 -14.30
N GLY A 33 -6.47 4.71 -13.32
CA GLY A 33 -6.23 4.44 -11.91
C GLY A 33 -6.96 5.44 -11.02
N GLN A 34 -6.89 5.19 -9.73
CA GLN A 34 -7.48 6.06 -8.72
C GLN A 34 -6.64 6.09 -7.45
N ILE A 35 -6.56 7.25 -6.83
CA ILE A 35 -6.00 7.43 -5.49
C ILE A 35 -7.17 7.87 -4.60
N VAL A 36 -7.52 7.02 -3.64
CA VAL A 36 -8.64 7.24 -2.73
C VAL A 36 -8.12 7.83 -1.43
N LEU A 37 -8.71 8.93 -0.99
CA LEU A 37 -8.43 9.55 0.30
C LEU A 37 -9.54 9.20 1.29
N SER A 38 -9.16 8.84 2.52
CA SER A 38 -10.07 8.41 3.57
C SER A 38 -10.09 9.40 4.75
N ARG A 39 -11.30 9.79 5.18
CA ARG A 39 -11.47 10.57 6.40
C ARG A 39 -11.10 9.78 7.66
N GLU A 40 -11.30 8.47 7.65
CA GLU A 40 -10.91 7.60 8.76
C GLU A 40 -9.39 7.64 8.97
N ILE A 41 -8.63 7.44 7.90
CA ILE A 41 -7.15 7.52 7.92
C ILE A 41 -6.69 8.91 8.34
N SER A 42 -7.34 9.97 7.84
CA SER A 42 -7.06 11.35 8.25
C SER A 42 -7.29 11.58 9.75
N ARG A 43 -8.36 11.01 10.33
CA ARG A 43 -8.64 11.12 11.78
C ARG A 43 -7.60 10.42 12.65
N LYS A 44 -6.92 9.41 12.13
CA LYS A 44 -5.78 8.76 12.79
C LYS A 44 -4.51 9.61 12.76
N GLY A 45 -4.54 10.78 12.11
CA GLY A 45 -3.37 11.65 11.99
C GLY A 45 -2.40 11.25 10.88
N ILE A 46 -2.76 10.29 10.03
CA ILE A 46 -1.96 9.82 8.91
C ILE A 46 -2.08 10.80 7.76
N TYR A 47 -0.94 11.28 7.25
CA TYR A 47 -0.89 12.20 6.14
C TYR A 47 0.22 11.83 5.14
N PRO A 48 -0.06 11.82 3.82
CA PRO A 48 -1.38 11.98 3.20
C PRO A 48 -2.34 10.84 3.54
N PRO A 49 -3.66 11.11 3.68
CA PRO A 49 -4.62 10.11 4.15
C PRO A 49 -5.06 9.16 3.03
N VAL A 50 -4.10 8.52 2.38
CA VAL A 50 -4.36 7.60 1.26
C VAL A 50 -4.88 6.27 1.79
N ASP A 51 -6.06 5.87 1.32
CA ASP A 51 -6.55 4.51 1.50
C ASP A 51 -5.97 3.62 0.40
N VAL A 52 -5.00 2.81 0.77
CA VAL A 52 -4.22 1.99 -0.16
C VAL A 52 -5.07 0.90 -0.82
N LEU A 53 -5.98 0.28 -0.06
CA LEU A 53 -6.71 -0.90 -0.55
C LEU A 53 -7.66 -0.61 -1.72
N PRO A 54 -8.46 0.47 -1.74
CA PRO A 54 -9.26 0.83 -2.89
C PRO A 54 -8.51 1.62 -3.97
N SER A 55 -7.26 2.03 -3.69
CA SER A 55 -6.41 2.72 -4.64
C SER A 55 -5.74 1.74 -5.61
N LEU A 56 -5.69 2.09 -6.88
CA LEU A 56 -5.09 1.23 -7.90
C LEU A 56 -4.57 2.01 -9.11
N SER A 57 -3.68 1.38 -9.87
CA SER A 57 -3.26 1.82 -11.19
C SER A 57 -3.24 0.63 -12.16
N ARG A 58 -4.00 0.70 -13.24
CA ARG A 58 -4.04 -0.36 -14.27
C ARG A 58 -2.77 -0.42 -15.11
N LEU A 59 -2.06 0.69 -15.21
CA LEU A 59 -0.86 0.81 -16.04
C LEU A 59 0.44 0.54 -15.26
N MET A 60 0.38 0.41 -13.93
CA MET A 60 1.56 0.32 -13.10
C MET A 60 2.44 -0.89 -13.44
N SER A 61 1.82 -2.04 -13.76
CA SER A 61 2.56 -3.25 -14.14
C SER A 61 3.49 -3.05 -15.34
N GLY A 62 3.13 -2.18 -16.28
CA GLY A 62 3.99 -1.79 -17.41
C GLY A 62 5.01 -0.70 -17.08
N GLY A 63 4.93 -0.12 -15.89
CA GLY A 63 5.79 0.98 -15.41
C GLY A 63 6.85 0.56 -14.40
N ILE A 64 6.85 -0.71 -13.94
CA ILE A 64 7.72 -1.21 -12.87
C ILE A 64 8.64 -2.32 -13.36
N GLY A 65 9.75 -2.53 -12.63
CA GLY A 65 10.76 -3.54 -12.97
C GLY A 65 11.68 -3.12 -14.12
N GLY A 66 12.65 -3.97 -14.45
CA GLY A 66 13.61 -3.77 -15.52
C GLY A 66 14.41 -2.47 -15.35
N GLU A 67 14.54 -1.72 -16.46
CA GLU A 67 15.32 -0.47 -16.45
C GLU A 67 14.59 0.72 -15.77
N LYS A 68 13.31 0.56 -15.40
CA LYS A 68 12.50 1.66 -14.84
C LYS A 68 12.56 1.72 -13.32
N THR A 69 12.51 0.56 -12.69
CA THR A 69 12.61 0.42 -11.23
C THR A 69 13.41 -0.86 -10.90
N ARG A 70 13.41 -1.27 -9.64
CA ARG A 70 14.09 -2.51 -9.22
C ARG A 70 13.24 -3.74 -9.56
N ASP A 71 13.86 -4.88 -9.84
CA ASP A 71 13.16 -6.10 -10.28
C ASP A 71 12.27 -6.73 -9.19
N ASP A 72 12.56 -6.47 -7.93
CA ASP A 72 11.76 -6.91 -6.79
C ASP A 72 10.47 -6.08 -6.58
N HIS A 73 10.30 -4.95 -7.29
CA HIS A 73 9.22 -3.98 -7.04
C HIS A 73 7.84 -4.62 -7.07
N SER A 74 7.53 -5.43 -8.08
CA SER A 74 6.22 -6.06 -8.19
C SER A 74 5.94 -6.97 -6.99
N GLY A 75 6.89 -7.86 -6.65
CA GLY A 75 6.74 -8.78 -5.53
C GLY A 75 6.62 -8.06 -4.18
N VAL A 76 7.43 -7.02 -3.97
CA VAL A 76 7.37 -6.21 -2.75
C VAL A 76 6.03 -5.49 -2.62
N SER A 77 5.55 -4.85 -3.69
CA SER A 77 4.26 -4.14 -3.65
C SER A 77 3.10 -5.09 -3.38
N ASP A 78 3.07 -6.26 -4.04
CA ASP A 78 2.04 -7.27 -3.83
C ASP A 78 2.07 -7.85 -2.40
N GLN A 79 3.27 -8.02 -1.83
CA GLN A 79 3.44 -8.51 -0.46
C GLN A 79 2.99 -7.46 0.57
N LEU A 80 3.40 -6.20 0.40
CA LEU A 80 2.99 -5.10 1.27
C LEU A 80 1.47 -4.92 1.25
N TYR A 81 0.87 -4.91 0.07
CA TYR A 81 -0.58 -4.77 -0.10
C TYR A 81 -1.33 -5.90 0.59
N SER A 82 -0.92 -7.15 0.35
CA SER A 82 -1.57 -8.33 0.95
C SER A 82 -1.44 -8.36 2.47
N ALA A 83 -0.25 -8.03 2.99
CA ALA A 83 -0.02 -8.00 4.43
C ALA A 83 -0.82 -6.88 5.12
N TYR A 84 -0.93 -5.72 4.47
CA TYR A 84 -1.74 -4.61 4.98
C TYR A 84 -3.23 -4.94 4.98
N ALA A 85 -3.72 -5.59 3.91
CA ALA A 85 -5.11 -6.04 3.84
C ALA A 85 -5.44 -7.02 4.98
N GLU A 86 -4.58 -8.02 5.21
CA GLU A 86 -4.74 -8.99 6.29
C GLU A 86 -4.71 -8.31 7.68
N GLY A 87 -3.78 -7.37 7.89
CA GLY A 87 -3.72 -6.61 9.14
C GLY A 87 -4.97 -5.75 9.40
N ARG A 88 -5.58 -5.19 8.34
CA ARG A 88 -6.86 -4.46 8.44
C ARG A 88 -8.02 -5.38 8.81
N GLU A 89 -8.13 -6.54 8.17
CA GLU A 89 -9.14 -7.55 8.52
C GLU A 89 -9.00 -8.04 9.95
N LEU A 90 -7.78 -8.24 10.42
CA LEU A 90 -7.50 -8.63 11.81
C LEU A 90 -7.90 -7.55 12.82
N ARG A 91 -7.74 -6.26 12.50
CA ARG A 91 -8.24 -5.16 13.37
C ARG A 91 -9.75 -5.23 13.55
N ASP A 92 -10.48 -5.50 12.46
CA ASP A 92 -11.93 -5.64 12.53
C ASP A 92 -12.33 -6.86 13.34
N LEU A 93 -11.60 -7.96 13.22
CA LEU A 93 -11.80 -9.17 14.02
C LEU A 93 -11.54 -8.91 15.50
N VAL A 94 -10.45 -8.25 15.84
CA VAL A 94 -10.12 -7.88 17.24
C VAL A 94 -11.22 -7.07 17.92
N ALA A 95 -11.84 -6.16 17.18
CA ALA A 95 -12.95 -5.36 17.69
C ALA A 95 -14.17 -6.21 18.10
N VAL A 96 -14.29 -7.42 17.57
CA VAL A 96 -15.41 -8.35 17.85
C VAL A 96 -15.03 -9.40 18.90
N VAL A 97 -13.86 -10.02 18.77
CA VAL A 97 -13.48 -11.19 19.58
C VAL A 97 -12.46 -10.89 20.69
N GLY A 98 -11.83 -9.72 20.66
CA GLY A 98 -10.76 -9.31 21.57
C GLY A 98 -9.37 -9.80 21.14
N GLU A 99 -8.33 -9.16 21.69
CA GLU A 99 -6.92 -9.46 21.38
C GLU A 99 -6.46 -10.84 21.86
N GLU A 100 -7.09 -11.37 22.91
CA GLU A 100 -6.73 -12.66 23.49
C GLU A 100 -6.95 -13.86 22.56
N ALA A 101 -7.76 -13.66 21.50
CA ALA A 101 -8.06 -14.69 20.50
C ALA A 101 -7.01 -14.77 19.38
N LEU A 102 -6.05 -13.84 19.33
CA LEU A 102 -5.07 -13.75 18.26
C LEU A 102 -3.91 -14.71 18.47
N THR A 103 -3.45 -15.28 17.35
CA THR A 103 -2.19 -16.02 17.32
C THR A 103 -0.98 -15.06 17.29
N GLU A 104 0.22 -15.57 17.62
CA GLU A 104 1.47 -14.80 17.47
C GLU A 104 1.66 -14.28 16.02
N ARG A 105 1.23 -15.07 15.04
CA ARG A 105 1.23 -14.68 13.64
C ARG A 105 0.34 -13.45 13.40
N ASP A 106 -0.89 -13.49 13.90
CA ASP A 106 -1.85 -12.41 13.73
C ASP A 106 -1.37 -11.11 14.38
N GLN A 107 -0.74 -11.21 15.55
CA GLN A 107 -0.10 -10.07 16.22
C GLN A 107 0.98 -9.42 15.35
N LYS A 108 1.78 -10.22 14.61
CA LYS A 108 2.77 -9.70 13.68
C LYS A 108 2.15 -8.96 12.49
N PHE A 109 1.01 -9.41 11.98
CA PHE A 109 0.29 -8.70 10.92
C PHE A 109 -0.34 -7.39 11.42
N LEU A 110 -0.82 -7.35 12.67
CA LEU A 110 -1.29 -6.10 13.28
C LEU A 110 -0.14 -5.10 13.49
N GLU A 111 1.00 -5.58 14.01
CA GLU A 111 2.21 -4.77 14.16
C GLU A 111 2.68 -4.21 12.82
N PHE A 112 2.69 -5.06 11.79
CA PHE A 112 3.02 -4.65 10.42
C PHE A 112 2.06 -3.58 9.90
N ALA A 113 0.75 -3.77 10.03
CA ALA A 113 -0.24 -2.82 9.53
C ALA A 113 -0.11 -1.45 10.21
N GLN A 114 0.16 -1.42 11.52
CA GLN A 114 0.43 -0.17 12.23
C GLN A 114 1.71 0.50 11.73
N ALA A 115 2.81 -0.24 11.63
CA ALA A 115 4.08 0.28 11.13
C ALA A 115 3.97 0.76 9.67
N PHE A 116 3.16 0.09 8.85
CA PHE A 116 2.90 0.48 7.47
C PHE A 116 2.15 1.83 7.40
N GLU A 117 1.14 2.03 8.23
CA GLU A 117 0.43 3.31 8.33
C GLU A 117 1.38 4.43 8.80
N ASP A 118 2.15 4.18 9.85
CA ASP A 118 2.98 5.19 10.51
C ASP A 118 4.23 5.58 9.71
N GLN A 119 4.84 4.65 8.97
CA GLN A 119 6.14 4.84 8.35
C GLN A 119 6.09 4.84 6.82
N PHE A 120 5.15 4.09 6.21
CA PHE A 120 5.07 3.97 4.75
C PHE A 120 4.07 4.95 4.15
N ILE A 121 2.84 5.01 4.68
CA ILE A 121 1.79 5.93 4.20
C ILE A 121 2.08 7.33 4.70
N THR A 122 2.37 7.48 5.99
CA THR A 122 2.68 8.79 6.59
C THR A 122 3.95 9.35 5.99
N GLN A 123 3.85 10.58 5.51
CA GLN A 123 4.97 11.35 4.97
C GLN A 123 4.94 12.77 5.52
N SER A 124 6.12 13.31 5.80
CA SER A 124 6.24 14.71 6.16
C SER A 124 5.98 15.63 4.96
N LYS A 125 5.70 16.89 5.20
CA LYS A 125 5.40 17.86 4.14
C LYS A 125 6.56 18.05 3.15
N ASP A 126 7.77 17.89 3.62
CA ASP A 126 8.99 18.11 2.85
C ASP A 126 9.69 16.79 2.47
N GLU A 127 9.02 15.65 2.67
CA GLU A 127 9.54 14.34 2.33
C GLU A 127 9.42 14.08 0.83
N ASP A 128 10.53 13.70 0.21
CA ASP A 128 10.62 13.37 -1.22
C ASP A 128 11.41 12.07 -1.38
N ARG A 129 10.73 10.95 -1.17
CA ARG A 129 11.32 9.60 -1.29
C ARG A 129 11.40 9.17 -2.74
N THR A 130 12.57 8.72 -3.16
CA THR A 130 12.73 8.00 -4.42
C THR A 130 12.02 6.65 -4.36
N ILE A 131 11.77 6.05 -5.52
CA ILE A 131 11.19 4.69 -5.58
C ILE A 131 12.11 3.65 -4.91
N PHE A 132 13.42 3.83 -4.99
CA PHE A 132 14.38 2.91 -4.37
C PHE A 132 14.34 2.99 -2.84
N GLU A 133 14.31 4.19 -2.27
CA GLU A 133 14.11 4.41 -0.84
C GLU A 133 12.77 3.87 -0.35
N THR A 134 11.73 4.00 -1.16
CA THR A 134 10.41 3.44 -0.88
C THR A 134 10.43 1.91 -0.84
N LEU A 135 11.12 1.27 -1.77
CA LEU A 135 11.30 -0.19 -1.78
C LEU A 135 12.13 -0.67 -0.59
N ASP A 136 13.19 0.06 -0.23
CA ASP A 136 14.02 -0.28 0.95
C ASP A 136 13.23 -0.12 2.25
N LEU A 137 12.36 0.88 2.34
CA LEU A 137 11.43 1.03 3.45
C LEU A 137 10.43 -0.13 3.48
N GLY A 138 9.90 -0.54 2.33
CA GLY A 138 9.03 -1.72 2.20
C GLY A 138 9.70 -2.97 2.77
N TRP A 139 10.96 -3.24 2.41
CA TRP A 139 11.70 -4.37 2.95
C TRP A 139 11.94 -4.30 4.46
N ARG A 140 12.22 -3.11 5.00
CA ARG A 140 12.33 -2.92 6.45
C ARG A 140 11.04 -3.27 7.18
N LEU A 141 9.89 -2.92 6.62
CA LEU A 141 8.59 -3.26 7.19
C LEU A 141 8.28 -4.75 7.05
N LEU A 142 8.60 -5.36 5.91
CA LEU A 142 8.39 -6.79 5.71
C LEU A 142 9.20 -7.66 6.67
N LYS A 143 10.28 -7.15 7.26
CA LYS A 143 11.05 -7.83 8.32
C LYS A 143 10.23 -8.09 9.60
N ILE A 144 9.15 -7.34 9.85
CA ILE A 144 8.25 -7.56 10.99
C ILE A 144 7.55 -8.92 10.86
N LEU A 145 7.28 -9.34 9.63
CA LEU A 145 6.61 -10.60 9.34
C LEU A 145 7.59 -11.78 9.36
N PRO A 146 7.14 -12.98 9.78
CA PRO A 146 7.93 -14.19 9.60
C PRO A 146 8.29 -14.42 8.12
N LYS A 147 9.53 -14.83 7.85
CA LYS A 147 10.00 -15.11 6.47
C LYS A 147 9.07 -16.07 5.71
N THR A 148 8.45 -17.01 6.41
CA THR A 148 7.50 -17.97 5.86
C THR A 148 6.20 -17.34 5.31
N GLU A 149 5.91 -16.10 5.70
CA GLU A 149 4.73 -15.35 5.23
C GLU A 149 5.04 -14.49 3.99
N LEU A 150 6.30 -14.36 3.60
CA LEU A 150 6.71 -13.59 2.41
C LEU A 150 6.52 -14.42 1.12
N LYS A 151 5.28 -14.84 0.85
CA LYS A 151 4.94 -15.78 -0.23
C LYS A 151 4.81 -15.15 -1.62
N ARG A 152 4.72 -13.82 -1.67
CA ARG A 152 4.53 -13.08 -2.94
C ARG A 152 5.85 -12.57 -3.51
N VAL A 153 6.93 -12.68 -2.76
CA VAL A 153 8.26 -12.25 -3.17
C VAL A 153 9.12 -13.48 -3.46
N LYS A 154 9.90 -13.45 -4.53
CA LYS A 154 10.83 -14.52 -4.87
C LYS A 154 11.92 -14.65 -3.81
N GLU A 155 12.34 -15.88 -3.52
CA GLU A 155 13.33 -16.16 -2.48
C GLU A 155 14.68 -15.47 -2.73
N GLU A 156 15.11 -15.36 -3.98
CA GLU A 156 16.30 -14.63 -4.38
C GLU A 156 16.33 -13.17 -3.90
N PHE A 157 15.16 -12.49 -3.96
CA PHE A 157 15.03 -11.11 -3.50
C PHE A 157 14.93 -11.02 -1.97
N ILE A 158 14.33 -12.02 -1.32
CA ILE A 158 14.32 -12.10 0.14
C ILE A 158 15.74 -12.25 0.67
N GLU A 159 16.57 -13.08 0.04
CA GLU A 159 17.97 -13.25 0.44
C GLU A 159 18.83 -12.01 0.18
N GLN A 160 18.51 -11.28 -0.87
CA GLN A 160 19.27 -10.10 -1.29
C GLN A 160 18.90 -8.84 -0.50
N TYR A 161 17.62 -8.59 -0.25
CA TYR A 161 17.13 -7.29 0.22
C TYR A 161 16.54 -7.31 1.63
N LEU A 162 16.13 -8.47 2.16
CA LEU A 162 15.62 -8.51 3.53
C LEU A 162 16.77 -8.15 4.51
N PRO A 163 16.61 -7.12 5.37
CA PRO A 163 17.67 -6.71 6.28
C PRO A 163 18.10 -7.87 7.19
N LYS A 164 19.38 -8.17 7.19
CA LYS A 164 19.99 -9.13 8.14
C LYS A 164 19.97 -8.52 9.54
N GLU A 165 19.89 -9.37 10.56
CA GLU A 165 19.97 -8.94 11.97
C GLU A 165 21.25 -8.21 12.29
#